data_73ef44ad3a1cf4a7e117e6bc2901b6f3
#
_entry.id   73ef44ad3a1cf4a7e117e6bc2901b6f3
#
_cell.length_a   1.000
_cell.length_b   1.000
_cell.length_c   1.000
_cell.angle_alpha   90.00
_cell.angle_beta   90.00
_cell.angle_gamma   90.00
#
_symmetry.space_group_name_H-M   'P 1'
#
loop_
_entity.id
_entity.type
_entity.pdbx_description
1 polymer ?
#
loop_
_entity_poly.entity_id
_entity_poly.type
_entity_poly.pdbx_seq_one_letter_code
_entity_poly.pdbx_strand_id
1 'polypeptide(L)'
;MVALLMAEDTFDLGDRLSEITAPTLLIGGDQDCYYPPDLVKQTAERIPHVQMIMYQGRGHSGTLTDRRLRNDIMAFLTDEHAT
;
A
#
# COMPACT_ATOMS: atom_id res chain seq x y z
N MET A 1 -4.07 -13.65 -8.81
CA MET A 1 -4.75 -12.60 -8.02
C MET A 1 -3.73 -11.68 -7.38
N VAL A 2 -4.00 -10.39 -7.34
CA VAL A 2 -3.19 -9.40 -6.64
C VAL A 2 -4.07 -8.67 -5.63
N ALA A 3 -3.44 -8.04 -4.65
CA ALA A 3 -4.15 -7.25 -3.64
C ALA A 3 -3.67 -5.81 -3.68
N LEU A 4 -4.60 -4.88 -3.52
CA LEU A 4 -4.31 -3.45 -3.40
C LEU A 4 -4.81 -2.99 -2.04
N LEU A 5 -3.89 -2.44 -1.23
CA LEU A 5 -4.23 -1.93 0.09
C LEU A 5 -3.81 -0.47 0.21
N MET A 6 -4.71 0.35 0.69
CA MET A 6 -4.39 1.67 1.19
C MET A 6 -4.00 1.51 2.67
N ALA A 7 -3.18 2.42 3.19
CA ALA A 7 -2.71 2.31 4.57
C ALA A 7 -3.86 2.15 5.57
N GLU A 8 -4.97 2.84 5.35
CA GLU A 8 -6.13 2.75 6.25
C GLU A 8 -6.78 1.37 6.29
N ASP A 9 -6.66 0.59 5.21
CA ASP A 9 -7.26 -0.75 5.14
C ASP A 9 -6.57 -1.73 6.09
N THR A 10 -5.30 -1.48 6.40
CA THR A 10 -4.52 -2.39 7.22
C THR A 10 -4.93 -2.38 8.68
N PHE A 11 -5.62 -1.34 9.12
CA PHE A 11 -6.10 -1.24 10.50
C PHE A 11 -7.09 -2.37 10.84
N ASP A 12 -8.00 -2.67 9.90
CA ASP A 12 -9.01 -3.71 10.12
C ASP A 12 -8.44 -5.12 9.99
N LEU A 13 -7.33 -5.26 9.25
CA LEU A 13 -6.74 -6.58 9.02
C LEU A 13 -5.87 -7.04 10.20
N GLY A 14 -5.21 -6.10 10.89
CA GLY A 14 -4.44 -6.39 12.09
C GLY A 14 -3.48 -7.57 11.93
N ASP A 15 -3.65 -8.59 12.76
CA ASP A 15 -2.77 -9.76 12.77
C ASP A 15 -2.92 -10.66 11.54
N ARG A 16 -3.92 -10.40 10.71
CA ARG A 16 -4.14 -11.22 9.51
C ARG A 16 -3.27 -10.81 8.34
N LEU A 17 -2.48 -9.75 8.46
CA LEU A 17 -1.59 -9.29 7.39
C LEU A 17 -0.64 -10.38 6.91
N SER A 18 -0.14 -11.19 7.83
CA SER A 18 0.78 -12.29 7.49
C SER A 18 0.11 -13.41 6.69
N GLU A 19 -1.22 -13.47 6.68
CA GLU A 19 -1.97 -14.45 5.91
C GLU A 19 -2.15 -14.06 4.46
N ILE A 20 -1.79 -12.81 4.08
CA ILE A 20 -1.93 -12.34 2.71
C ILE A 20 -0.76 -12.90 1.90
N THR A 21 -1.03 -13.92 1.10
CA THR A 21 -0.01 -14.55 0.27
C THR A 21 0.02 -14.05 -1.17
N ALA A 22 -1.03 -13.33 -1.59
CA ALA A 22 -1.07 -12.73 -2.92
C ALA A 22 -0.09 -11.56 -3.04
N PRO A 23 0.46 -11.29 -4.23
CA PRO A 23 1.23 -10.07 -4.44
C PRO A 23 0.40 -8.86 -4.07
N THR A 24 0.96 -7.97 -3.25
CA THR A 24 0.22 -6.87 -2.64
C THR A 24 0.92 -5.54 -2.89
N LEU A 25 0.15 -4.53 -3.29
CA LEU A 25 0.61 -3.15 -3.37
C LEU A 25 0.02 -2.38 -2.18
N LEU A 26 0.90 -1.84 -1.34
CA LEU A 26 0.51 -1.03 -0.18
C LEU A 26 0.88 0.41 -0.42
N ILE A 27 -0.10 1.31 -0.34
CA ILE A 27 0.08 2.73 -0.65
C ILE A 27 -0.22 3.58 0.58
N GLY A 28 0.68 4.51 0.88
CA GLY A 28 0.50 5.48 1.96
C GLY A 28 0.99 6.87 1.54
N GLY A 29 0.70 7.87 2.36
CA GLY A 29 1.19 9.23 2.18
C GLY A 29 2.06 9.65 3.36
N ASP A 30 3.16 10.35 3.11
CA ASP A 30 4.10 10.71 4.16
C ASP A 30 3.60 11.83 5.08
N GLN A 31 2.52 12.51 4.70
CA GLN A 31 1.87 13.53 5.51
C GLN A 31 0.63 13.02 6.23
N ASP A 32 0.39 11.72 6.21
CA ASP A 32 -0.77 11.11 6.85
C ASP A 32 -0.55 11.01 8.36
N CYS A 33 -1.31 11.77 9.13
CA CYS A 33 -1.18 11.75 10.59
C CYS A 33 -1.87 10.55 11.25
N TYR A 34 -2.76 9.88 10.53
CA TYR A 34 -3.41 8.66 11.03
C TYR A 34 -2.56 7.43 10.79
N TYR A 35 -1.85 7.40 9.67
CA TYR A 35 -1.00 6.28 9.26
C TYR A 35 0.36 6.83 8.84
N PRO A 36 1.20 7.23 9.81
CA PRO A 36 2.50 7.82 9.50
C PRO A 36 3.43 6.81 8.81
N PRO A 37 4.46 7.29 8.11
CA PRO A 37 5.35 6.43 7.33
C PRO A 37 5.91 5.23 8.10
N ASP A 38 6.28 5.41 9.36
CA ASP A 38 6.83 4.33 10.16
C ASP A 38 5.82 3.21 10.37
N LEU A 39 4.57 3.56 10.58
CA LEU A 39 3.50 2.57 10.76
C LEU A 39 3.25 1.82 9.46
N VAL A 40 3.27 2.52 8.33
CA VAL A 40 3.09 1.89 7.02
C VAL A 40 4.22 0.91 6.73
N LYS A 41 5.46 1.28 7.07
CA LYS A 41 6.61 0.39 6.90
C LYS A 41 6.49 -0.86 7.76
N GLN A 42 6.09 -0.71 9.03
CA GLN A 42 5.87 -1.85 9.92
C GLN A 42 4.80 -2.78 9.37
N THR A 43 3.74 -2.21 8.81
CA THR A 43 2.68 -2.98 8.17
C THR A 43 3.22 -3.77 6.97
N ALA A 44 4.01 -3.12 6.13
CA ALA A 44 4.60 -3.75 4.95
C ALA A 44 5.45 -4.97 5.33
N GLU A 45 6.20 -4.87 6.41
CA GLU A 45 7.06 -5.96 6.86
C GLU A 45 6.27 -7.22 7.25
N ARG A 46 4.98 -7.09 7.53
CA ARG A 46 4.12 -8.20 7.94
C ARG A 46 3.44 -8.91 6.79
N ILE A 47 3.52 -8.34 5.58
CA ILE A 47 2.89 -8.91 4.38
C ILE A 47 3.98 -9.60 3.55
N PRO A 48 3.86 -10.92 3.28
CA PRO A 48 4.95 -11.69 2.65
C PRO A 48 5.40 -11.19 1.28
N HIS A 49 4.45 -10.79 0.42
CA HIS A 49 4.77 -10.37 -0.95
C HIS A 49 4.26 -8.96 -1.19
N VAL A 50 4.90 -7.98 -0.56
CA VAL A 50 4.46 -6.60 -0.59
C VAL A 50 5.39 -5.71 -1.38
N GLN A 51 4.81 -4.78 -2.14
CA GLN A 51 5.48 -3.61 -2.67
C GLN A 51 4.84 -2.39 -2.01
N MET A 52 5.66 -1.56 -1.38
CA MET A 52 5.16 -0.37 -0.69
C MET A 52 5.52 0.88 -1.50
N ILE A 53 4.55 1.78 -1.67
CA ILE A 53 4.77 3.08 -2.29
C ILE A 53 4.29 4.16 -1.34
N MET A 54 5.16 5.15 -1.08
CA MET A 54 4.87 6.26 -0.19
C MET A 54 4.82 7.55 -1.02
N TYR A 55 3.68 8.23 -1.02
CA TYR A 55 3.53 9.48 -1.76
C TYR A 55 3.97 10.66 -0.92
N GLN A 56 4.97 11.37 -1.41
CA GLN A 56 5.49 12.55 -0.74
C GLN A 56 4.49 13.70 -0.83
N GLY A 57 4.34 14.43 0.27
CA GLY A 57 3.47 15.59 0.34
C GLY A 57 1.98 15.27 0.36
N ARG A 58 1.60 14.02 0.59
CA ARG A 58 0.19 13.62 0.62
C ARG A 58 -0.24 13.16 2.00
N GLY A 59 -1.39 13.65 2.44
CA GLY A 59 -2.03 13.22 3.65
C GLY A 59 -3.00 12.08 3.39
N HIS A 60 -3.85 11.80 4.38
CA HIS A 60 -4.77 10.67 4.37
C HIS A 60 -5.67 10.62 3.12
N SER A 61 -6.37 11.72 2.83
CA SER A 61 -7.26 11.77 1.67
C SER A 61 -6.53 12.13 0.37
N GLY A 62 -5.41 12.83 0.47
CA GLY A 62 -4.64 13.25 -0.71
C GLY A 62 -4.05 12.11 -1.50
N THR A 63 -3.79 10.98 -0.84
CA THR A 63 -3.26 9.79 -1.51
C THR A 63 -4.23 9.26 -2.56
N LEU A 64 -5.53 9.26 -2.26
CA LEU A 64 -6.55 8.75 -3.18
C LEU A 64 -6.72 9.63 -4.42
N THR A 65 -6.38 10.91 -4.33
CA THR A 65 -6.53 11.86 -5.44
C THR A 65 -5.21 12.13 -6.16
N ASP A 66 -4.14 11.48 -5.75
CA ASP A 66 -2.83 11.68 -6.35
C ASP A 66 -2.80 11.11 -7.77
N ARG A 67 -2.24 11.90 -8.71
CA ARG A 67 -2.16 11.50 -10.12
C ARG A 67 -1.29 10.26 -10.32
N ARG A 68 -0.32 10.04 -9.44
CA ARG A 68 0.60 8.90 -9.54
C ARG A 68 -0.10 7.58 -9.25
N LEU A 69 -1.20 7.61 -8.49
CA LEU A 69 -1.87 6.40 -8.02
C LEU A 69 -2.27 5.48 -9.16
N ARG A 70 -2.92 6.03 -10.18
CA ARG A 70 -3.38 5.22 -11.33
C ARG A 70 -2.21 4.55 -12.04
N ASN A 71 -1.15 5.31 -12.30
CA ASN A 71 0.02 4.79 -13.01
C ASN A 71 0.73 3.72 -12.19
N ASP A 72 0.83 3.92 -10.88
CA ASP A 72 1.48 2.98 -9.99
C ASP A 72 0.70 1.67 -9.89
N ILE A 73 -0.62 1.74 -9.83
CA ILE A 73 -1.48 0.55 -9.83
C ILE A 73 -1.32 -0.21 -11.14
N MET A 74 -1.33 0.49 -12.26
CA MET A 74 -1.19 -0.14 -13.57
C MET A 74 0.18 -0.79 -13.74
N ALA A 75 1.23 -0.12 -13.28
CA ALA A 75 2.58 -0.68 -13.34
C ALA A 75 2.68 -1.94 -12.49
N PHE A 76 2.12 -1.93 -11.29
CA PHE A 76 2.12 -3.08 -10.41
C PHE A 76 1.38 -4.27 -11.04
N LEU A 77 0.20 -4.03 -11.58
CA LEU A 77 -0.58 -5.09 -12.22
C LEU A 77 0.12 -5.67 -13.44
N THR A 78 0.79 -4.82 -14.22
CA THR A 78 1.51 -5.25 -15.41
C THR A 78 2.72 -6.11 -15.02
N ASP A 79 3.48 -5.70 -14.01
CA ASP A 79 4.64 -6.46 -13.54
C ASP A 79 4.24 -7.84 -13.03
N GLU A 80 3.15 -7.91 -12.26
CA GLU A 80 2.67 -9.18 -11.73
C GLU A 80 2.14 -10.10 -12.83
N HIS A 81 1.58 -9.54 -13.89
CA HIS A 81 1.11 -10.31 -15.03
C HIS A 81 2.25 -10.79 -15.93
N ALA A 82 3.40 -10.11 -15.90
CA ALA A 82 4.55 -10.46 -16.69
C ALA A 82 5.30 -11.68 -16.14
N THR A 83 5.07 -11.98 -14.88
CA THR A 83 5.69 -13.12 -14.23
C THR A 83 4.75 -14.31 -14.17
#